data_44e11d1c901c6ccc83ab3f35fda67d21
#
_entry.id   44e11d1c901c6ccc83ab3f35fda67d21
#
_cell.length_a   1.000
_cell.length_b   1.000
_cell.length_c   1.000
_cell.angle_alpha   90.00
_cell.angle_beta   90.00
_cell.angle_gamma   90.00
#
_symmetry.space_group_name_H-M   'P 1'
#
loop_
_entity.id
_entity.type
_entity.pdbx_description
1 polymer ?
#
loop_
_entity_poly.entity_id
_entity_poly.type
_entity_poly.pdbx_seq_one_letter_code
_entity_poly.pdbx_strand_id
1 'polypeptide(L)'
;MNEKQKLLISDGLQGVLLGCLIGWFCYRSVVTSLLGIMIVPFYIKYKRRMREKSRKQMLWHEFKDAAAMLYSSTAAGGTLEKALRDTCCDMKTSDSSYQVLLPEFERICMHLDQNRSLESVLEDFAVRSEDEDIAYFVRVLTVARKSGGSLSSIIRHTADTMNLRMEINSEIETILAGKRGEWRIMLIVPPGILCYMNMCSSEYMNILYTGLTGRLVMTAALMVYAAALWTGHKILDI
;
A
#
# COMPACT_ATOMS: atom_id res chain seq x y z
N MET A 1 -23.92 -0.83 -9.45
CA MET A 1 -23.08 0.26 -8.87
C MET A 1 -21.84 -0.42 -8.33
N ASN A 2 -20.69 -0.24 -9.01
CA ASN A 2 -19.45 -1.00 -8.74
C ASN A 2 -18.95 -0.74 -7.32
N GLU A 3 -18.46 -1.79 -6.64
CA GLU A 3 -17.85 -1.69 -5.29
C GLU A 3 -16.76 -0.61 -5.22
N LYS A 4 -16.00 -0.42 -6.30
CA LYS A 4 -15.01 0.66 -6.44
C LYS A 4 -15.62 2.06 -6.31
N GLN A 5 -16.87 2.28 -6.77
CA GLN A 5 -17.56 3.56 -6.63
C GLN A 5 -18.05 3.81 -5.20
N LYS A 6 -18.57 2.79 -4.52
CA LYS A 6 -18.97 2.89 -3.11
C LYS A 6 -17.79 3.23 -2.19
N LEU A 7 -16.63 2.62 -2.44
CA LEU A 7 -15.41 2.88 -1.69
C LEU A 7 -14.85 4.29 -1.93
N LEU A 8 -14.92 4.80 -3.17
CA LEU A 8 -14.51 6.18 -3.51
C LEU A 8 -15.40 7.23 -2.85
N ILE A 9 -16.72 6.97 -2.80
CA ILE A 9 -17.70 7.86 -2.17
C ILE A 9 -17.50 7.86 -0.64
N SER A 10 -17.30 6.70 -0.02
CA SER A 10 -17.02 6.59 1.41
C SER A 10 -15.73 7.31 1.81
N ASP A 11 -14.69 7.16 1.01
CA ASP A 11 -13.38 7.80 1.25
C ASP A 11 -13.43 9.32 1.03
N GLY A 12 -14.20 9.77 0.03
CA GLY A 12 -14.48 11.19 -0.20
C GLY A 12 -15.27 11.81 0.95
N LEU A 13 -16.30 11.11 1.45
CA LEU A 13 -17.13 11.59 2.56
C LEU A 13 -16.32 11.74 3.86
N GLN A 14 -15.42 10.80 4.16
CA GLN A 14 -14.52 10.89 5.31
C GLN A 14 -13.53 12.06 5.20
N GLY A 15 -12.99 12.29 4.00
CA GLY A 15 -12.10 13.44 3.73
C GLY A 15 -12.81 14.78 3.90
N VAL A 16 -14.06 14.90 3.42
CA VAL A 16 -14.90 16.10 3.59
C VAL A 16 -15.22 16.34 5.07
N LEU A 17 -15.60 15.29 5.80
CA LEU A 17 -15.91 15.38 7.23
C LEU A 17 -14.70 15.87 8.04
N LEU A 18 -13.52 15.33 7.79
CA LEU A 18 -12.28 15.76 8.44
C LEU A 18 -11.91 17.20 8.06
N GLY A 19 -12.00 17.57 6.79
CA GLY A 19 -11.75 18.94 6.33
C GLY A 19 -12.71 19.97 6.93
N CYS A 20 -14.00 19.63 7.01
CA CYS A 20 -15.02 20.46 7.65
C CYS A 20 -14.79 20.62 9.17
N LEU A 21 -14.40 19.55 9.86
CA LEU A 21 -14.07 19.58 11.29
C LEU A 21 -12.89 20.50 11.57
N ILE A 22 -11.81 20.38 10.81
CA ILE A 22 -10.61 21.22 10.96
C ILE A 22 -10.94 22.69 10.64
N GLY A 23 -11.68 22.95 9.55
CA GLY A 23 -12.08 24.31 9.17
C GLY A 23 -12.99 24.98 10.20
N TRP A 24 -13.97 24.26 10.72
CA TRP A 24 -14.86 24.73 11.78
C TRP A 24 -14.09 25.05 13.07
N PHE A 25 -13.13 24.19 13.41
CA PHE A 25 -12.37 24.32 14.65
C PHE A 25 -11.37 25.48 14.64
N CYS A 26 -10.70 25.73 13.48
CA CYS A 26 -9.68 26.78 13.38
C CYS A 26 -10.24 28.19 13.20
N TYR A 27 -11.39 28.38 12.56
CA TYR A 27 -11.85 29.72 12.20
C TYR A 27 -13.29 30.06 12.63
N ARG A 28 -14.03 29.08 13.15
CA ARG A 28 -15.45 29.24 13.53
C ARG A 28 -16.30 29.92 12.44
N SER A 29 -15.87 29.82 11.18
CA SER A 29 -16.47 30.42 10.01
C SER A 29 -16.76 29.38 8.93
N VAL A 30 -17.94 29.44 8.33
CA VAL A 30 -18.39 28.53 7.26
C VAL A 30 -17.51 28.66 6.01
N VAL A 31 -16.93 29.82 5.76
CA VAL A 31 -16.10 30.09 4.57
C VAL A 31 -14.79 29.31 4.59
N THR A 32 -14.20 29.11 5.74
CA THR A 32 -12.94 28.34 5.91
C THR A 32 -13.16 26.83 5.91
N SER A 33 -14.38 26.39 6.25
CA SER A 33 -14.79 24.99 6.04
C SER A 33 -14.77 24.59 4.56
N LEU A 34 -15.05 25.53 3.65
CA LEU A 34 -14.94 25.32 2.20
C LEU A 34 -13.48 25.09 1.70
N LEU A 35 -12.48 25.68 2.37
CA LEU A 35 -11.07 25.45 2.07
C LEU A 35 -10.64 24.02 2.45
N GLY A 36 -11.28 23.39 3.43
CA GLY A 36 -11.07 21.98 3.80
C GLY A 36 -11.41 21.01 2.66
N ILE A 37 -12.32 21.39 1.75
CA ILE A 37 -12.68 20.58 0.58
C ILE A 37 -11.48 20.42 -0.37
N MET A 38 -10.57 21.37 -0.39
CA MET A 38 -9.35 21.30 -1.21
C MET A 38 -8.38 20.18 -0.77
N ILE A 39 -8.52 19.66 0.45
CA ILE A 39 -7.72 18.55 0.99
C ILE A 39 -8.26 17.19 0.50
N VAL A 40 -9.52 17.11 0.09
CA VAL A 40 -10.21 15.88 -0.33
C VAL A 40 -9.49 15.15 -1.47
N PRO A 41 -9.10 15.78 -2.59
CA PRO A 41 -8.42 15.07 -3.69
C PRO A 41 -7.07 14.51 -3.25
N PHE A 42 -6.37 15.18 -2.33
CA PHE A 42 -5.10 14.70 -1.78
C PHE A 42 -5.32 13.45 -0.92
N TYR A 43 -6.35 13.44 -0.08
CA TYR A 43 -6.74 12.30 0.77
C TYR A 43 -7.14 11.07 -0.06
N ILE A 44 -7.92 11.27 -1.13
CA ILE A 44 -8.31 10.19 -2.06
C ILE A 44 -7.08 9.60 -2.76
N LYS A 45 -6.16 10.44 -3.23
CA LYS A 45 -4.91 10.02 -3.88
C LYS A 45 -4.01 9.24 -2.93
N TYR A 46 -3.92 9.67 -1.68
CA TYR A 46 -3.18 8.98 -0.62
C TYR A 46 -3.74 7.59 -0.33
N LYS A 47 -5.05 7.48 -0.12
CA LYS A 47 -5.71 6.21 0.20
C LYS A 47 -5.63 5.21 -0.97
N ARG A 48 -5.64 5.72 -2.22
CA ARG A 48 -5.43 4.92 -3.42
C ARG A 48 -4.02 4.30 -3.47
N ARG A 49 -2.99 5.10 -3.20
CA ARG A 49 -1.60 4.61 -3.10
C ARG A 49 -1.42 3.56 -1.99
N MET A 50 -2.06 3.77 -0.86
CA MET A 50 -2.02 2.79 0.25
C MET A 50 -2.61 1.44 -0.16
N ARG A 51 -3.74 1.44 -0.88
CA ARG A 51 -4.35 0.20 -1.38
C ARG A 51 -3.48 -0.52 -2.42
N GLU A 52 -2.85 0.23 -3.32
CA GLU A 52 -1.91 -0.33 -4.30
C GLU A 52 -0.69 -0.95 -3.59
N LYS A 53 -0.15 -0.28 -2.57
CA LYS A 53 0.95 -0.81 -1.75
C LYS A 53 0.55 -2.07 -1.00
N SER A 54 -0.62 -2.09 -0.36
CA SER A 54 -1.14 -3.28 0.33
C SER A 54 -1.38 -4.45 -0.62
N ARG A 55 -1.89 -4.19 -1.84
CA ARG A 55 -2.08 -5.22 -2.86
C ARG A 55 -0.74 -5.81 -3.31
N LYS A 56 0.28 -4.98 -3.51
CA LYS A 56 1.64 -5.45 -3.85
C LYS A 56 2.24 -6.28 -2.73
N GLN A 57 2.12 -5.85 -1.49
CA GLN A 57 2.59 -6.63 -0.33
C GLN A 57 1.90 -7.99 -0.24
N MET A 58 0.59 -8.04 -0.46
CA MET A 58 -0.17 -9.30 -0.46
C MET A 58 0.28 -10.20 -1.62
N LEU A 59 0.44 -9.65 -2.84
CA LEU A 59 0.97 -10.38 -4.00
C LEU A 59 2.34 -10.98 -3.70
N TRP A 60 3.23 -10.24 -3.05
CA TRP A 60 4.55 -10.69 -2.66
C TRP A 60 4.49 -11.85 -1.66
N HIS A 61 3.62 -11.75 -0.66
CA HIS A 61 3.44 -12.81 0.34
C HIS A 61 2.93 -14.09 -0.31
N GLU A 62 1.90 -13.98 -1.12
CA GLU A 62 1.33 -15.11 -1.85
C GLU A 62 2.34 -15.72 -2.86
N PHE A 63 3.15 -14.88 -3.51
CA PHE A 63 4.16 -15.33 -4.46
C PHE A 63 5.30 -16.10 -3.80
N LYS A 64 5.71 -15.72 -2.60
CA LYS A 64 6.69 -16.46 -1.80
C LYS A 64 6.21 -17.89 -1.53
N ASP A 65 4.97 -18.04 -1.11
CA ASP A 65 4.40 -19.35 -0.81
C ASP A 65 4.28 -20.19 -2.09
N ALA A 66 3.86 -19.57 -3.20
CA ALA A 66 3.83 -20.21 -4.51
C ALA A 66 5.23 -20.65 -4.99
N ALA A 67 6.26 -19.84 -4.76
CA ALA A 67 7.63 -20.21 -5.10
C ALA A 67 8.12 -21.42 -4.29
N ALA A 68 7.75 -21.53 -3.02
CA ALA A 68 8.04 -22.70 -2.20
C ALA A 68 7.33 -23.96 -2.70
N MET A 69 6.07 -23.86 -3.11
CA MET A 69 5.31 -24.96 -3.71
C MET A 69 5.92 -25.38 -5.06
N LEU A 70 6.27 -24.42 -5.92
CA LEU A 70 6.98 -24.66 -7.18
C LEU A 70 8.31 -25.38 -6.96
N TYR A 71 9.08 -24.97 -5.94
CA TYR A 71 10.32 -25.61 -5.57
C TYR A 71 10.10 -27.08 -5.20
N SER A 72 9.12 -27.37 -4.35
CA SER A 72 8.84 -28.74 -3.89
C SER A 72 8.47 -29.67 -5.05
N SER A 73 7.63 -29.22 -5.99
CA SER A 73 7.22 -30.00 -7.17
C SER A 73 8.38 -30.19 -8.15
N THR A 74 9.20 -29.16 -8.38
CA THR A 74 10.37 -29.27 -9.29
C THR A 74 11.51 -30.09 -8.66
N ALA A 75 11.71 -30.03 -7.35
CA ALA A 75 12.69 -30.86 -6.63
C ALA A 75 12.34 -32.35 -6.66
N ALA A 76 11.06 -32.70 -6.73
CA ALA A 76 10.57 -34.06 -6.95
C ALA A 76 10.76 -34.55 -8.42
N GLY A 77 11.40 -33.77 -9.27
CA GLY A 77 11.67 -34.11 -10.68
C GLY A 77 10.52 -33.76 -11.65
N GLY A 78 9.55 -33.00 -11.20
CA GLY A 78 8.45 -32.51 -12.04
C GLY A 78 8.91 -31.49 -13.11
N THR A 79 8.23 -31.49 -14.26
CA THR A 79 8.42 -30.42 -15.25
C THR A 79 7.86 -29.11 -14.71
N LEU A 80 8.34 -27.97 -15.20
CA LEU A 80 7.86 -26.65 -14.76
C LEU A 80 6.36 -26.46 -15.02
N GLU A 81 5.84 -26.98 -16.14
CA GLU A 81 4.42 -26.97 -16.45
C GLU A 81 3.61 -27.75 -15.43
N LYS A 82 4.10 -28.93 -15.02
CA LYS A 82 3.47 -29.73 -13.98
C LYS A 82 3.52 -29.03 -12.65
N ALA A 83 4.67 -28.49 -12.27
CA ALA A 83 4.83 -27.74 -11.01
C ALA A 83 3.87 -26.54 -10.92
N LEU A 84 3.66 -25.79 -11.99
CA LEU A 84 2.69 -24.68 -12.03
C LEU A 84 1.25 -25.17 -11.82
N ARG A 85 0.89 -26.33 -12.42
CA ARG A 85 -0.45 -26.92 -12.22
C ARG A 85 -0.65 -27.44 -10.81
N ASP A 86 0.34 -28.13 -10.26
CA ASP A 86 0.32 -28.65 -8.90
C ASP A 86 0.18 -27.48 -7.91
N THR A 87 0.99 -26.42 -8.08
CA THR A 87 0.89 -25.21 -7.26
C THR A 87 -0.50 -24.55 -7.34
N CYS A 88 -1.09 -24.45 -8.54
CA CYS A 88 -2.44 -23.92 -8.70
C CYS A 88 -3.48 -24.78 -7.96
N CYS A 89 -3.32 -26.10 -7.98
CA CYS A 89 -4.19 -27.05 -7.28
C CYS A 89 -4.06 -26.92 -5.76
N ASP A 90 -2.83 -26.82 -5.27
CA ASP A 90 -2.51 -26.66 -3.84
C ASP A 90 -3.06 -25.32 -3.30
N MET A 91 -2.93 -24.25 -4.07
CA MET A 91 -3.51 -22.95 -3.73
C MET A 91 -5.03 -22.98 -3.65
N LYS A 92 -5.70 -23.76 -4.51
CA LYS A 92 -7.18 -23.92 -4.47
C LYS A 92 -7.66 -24.72 -3.28
N THR A 93 -6.88 -25.72 -2.85
CA THR A 93 -7.22 -26.59 -1.72
C THR A 93 -6.83 -26.02 -0.38
N SER A 94 -5.96 -25.03 -0.37
CA SER A 94 -5.56 -24.34 0.86
C SER A 94 -6.67 -23.39 1.32
N ASP A 95 -7.10 -23.50 2.57
CA ASP A 95 -8.03 -22.56 3.23
C ASP A 95 -7.47 -21.11 3.34
N SER A 96 -6.20 -20.93 3.06
CA SER A 96 -5.58 -19.62 3.00
C SER A 96 -5.99 -18.89 1.72
N SER A 97 -6.55 -17.75 1.88
CA SER A 97 -7.11 -16.93 0.81
C SER A 97 -6.02 -16.33 -0.09
N TYR A 98 -5.56 -17.07 -1.08
CA TYR A 98 -4.78 -16.53 -2.19
C TYR A 98 -5.69 -15.68 -3.10
N GLN A 99 -5.86 -14.41 -2.74
CA GLN A 99 -6.83 -13.54 -3.41
C GLN A 99 -6.26 -12.87 -4.66
N VAL A 100 -4.95 -12.64 -4.68
CA VAL A 100 -4.29 -11.87 -5.73
C VAL A 100 -3.61 -12.79 -6.73
N LEU A 101 -2.92 -13.81 -6.27
CA LEU A 101 -2.08 -14.67 -7.11
C LEU A 101 -2.85 -15.85 -7.72
N LEU A 102 -3.82 -16.43 -7.02
CA LEU A 102 -4.59 -17.58 -7.52
C LEU A 102 -5.26 -17.29 -8.88
N PRO A 103 -5.92 -16.15 -9.12
CA PRO A 103 -6.49 -15.85 -10.43
C PRO A 103 -5.45 -15.77 -11.55
N GLU A 104 -4.22 -15.35 -11.23
CA GLU A 104 -3.12 -15.31 -12.21
C GLU A 104 -2.60 -16.71 -12.52
N PHE A 105 -2.44 -17.59 -11.51
CA PHE A 105 -2.07 -19.00 -11.73
C PHE A 105 -3.14 -19.77 -12.50
N GLU A 106 -4.42 -19.51 -12.25
CA GLU A 106 -5.51 -20.08 -13.04
C GLU A 106 -5.43 -19.67 -14.51
N ARG A 107 -5.10 -18.41 -14.79
CA ARG A 107 -4.87 -17.93 -16.17
C ARG A 107 -3.66 -18.60 -16.82
N ILE A 108 -2.56 -18.77 -16.07
CA ILE A 108 -1.39 -19.50 -16.55
C ILE A 108 -1.80 -20.92 -16.95
N CYS A 109 -2.48 -21.65 -16.06
CA CYS A 109 -2.94 -23.00 -16.35
C CYS A 109 -3.87 -23.07 -17.56
N MET A 110 -4.83 -22.15 -17.66
CA MET A 110 -5.76 -22.07 -18.79
C MET A 110 -5.04 -21.83 -20.13
N HIS A 111 -4.04 -20.96 -20.15
CA HIS A 111 -3.25 -20.71 -21.37
C HIS A 111 -2.34 -21.87 -21.74
N LEU A 112 -1.79 -22.60 -20.76
CA LEU A 112 -1.05 -23.83 -20.99
C LEU A 112 -1.95 -24.94 -21.56
N ASP A 113 -3.22 -25.03 -21.14
CA ASP A 113 -4.22 -25.95 -21.70
C ASP A 113 -4.59 -25.62 -23.14
N GLN A 114 -4.45 -24.34 -23.53
CA GLN A 114 -4.62 -23.88 -24.92
C GLN A 114 -3.36 -24.09 -25.78
N ASN A 115 -2.36 -24.85 -25.29
CA ASN A 115 -1.08 -25.09 -25.97
C ASN A 115 -0.27 -23.82 -26.28
N ARG A 116 -0.45 -22.74 -25.52
CA ARG A 116 0.46 -21.58 -25.61
C ARG A 116 1.82 -21.93 -25.00
N SER A 117 2.89 -21.34 -25.56
CA SER A 117 4.23 -21.57 -25.03
C SER A 117 4.35 -21.05 -23.59
N LEU A 118 5.01 -21.83 -22.72
CA LEU A 118 5.20 -21.47 -21.32
C LEU A 118 5.90 -20.12 -21.17
N GLU A 119 6.87 -19.83 -22.03
CA GLU A 119 7.60 -18.56 -22.03
C GLU A 119 6.67 -17.36 -22.22
N SER A 120 5.82 -17.44 -23.26
CA SER A 120 4.84 -16.38 -23.54
C SER A 120 3.86 -16.17 -22.39
N VAL A 121 3.40 -17.24 -21.76
CA VAL A 121 2.46 -17.18 -20.65
C VAL A 121 3.08 -16.57 -19.41
N LEU A 122 4.33 -16.94 -19.10
CA LEU A 122 5.07 -16.39 -17.97
C LEU A 122 5.44 -14.91 -18.20
N GLU A 123 5.79 -14.54 -19.44
CA GLU A 123 6.10 -13.15 -19.80
C GLU A 123 4.86 -12.26 -19.68
N ASP A 124 3.69 -12.73 -20.14
CA ASP A 124 2.41 -12.08 -19.93
C ASP A 124 2.10 -11.89 -18.44
N PHE A 125 2.39 -12.88 -17.60
CA PHE A 125 2.25 -12.79 -16.15
C PHE A 125 3.18 -11.74 -15.53
N ALA A 126 4.45 -11.72 -15.92
CA ALA A 126 5.44 -10.74 -15.44
C ALA A 126 5.00 -9.31 -15.74
N VAL A 127 4.48 -9.05 -16.94
CA VAL A 127 3.96 -7.72 -17.32
C VAL A 127 2.74 -7.33 -16.49
N ARG A 128 1.81 -8.27 -16.24
CA ARG A 128 0.59 -7.98 -15.47
C ARG A 128 0.83 -7.80 -13.97
N SER A 129 1.88 -8.43 -13.43
CA SER A 129 2.23 -8.29 -12.01
C SER A 129 2.63 -6.87 -11.65
N GLU A 130 3.13 -6.07 -12.62
CA GLU A 130 3.69 -4.72 -12.43
C GLU A 130 4.76 -4.68 -11.31
N ASP A 131 5.49 -5.81 -11.14
CA ASP A 131 6.51 -5.99 -10.12
C ASP A 131 7.83 -6.42 -10.74
N GLU A 132 8.91 -5.68 -10.42
CA GLU A 132 10.23 -5.91 -11.02
C GLU A 132 10.86 -7.23 -10.57
N ASP A 133 10.60 -7.66 -9.35
CA ASP A 133 11.18 -8.88 -8.80
C ASP A 133 10.50 -10.13 -9.37
N ILE A 134 9.18 -10.08 -9.55
CA ILE A 134 8.44 -11.14 -10.26
C ILE A 134 8.90 -11.20 -11.71
N ALA A 135 9.07 -10.08 -12.37
CA ALA A 135 9.59 -10.03 -13.74
C ALA A 135 11.03 -10.57 -13.84
N TYR A 136 11.86 -10.29 -12.84
CA TYR A 136 13.21 -10.85 -12.74
C TYR A 136 13.16 -12.37 -12.57
N PHE A 137 12.33 -12.87 -11.65
CA PHE A 137 12.14 -14.31 -11.43
C PHE A 137 11.73 -15.02 -12.72
N VAL A 138 10.74 -14.51 -13.44
CA VAL A 138 10.27 -15.09 -14.70
C VAL A 138 11.39 -15.13 -15.74
N ARG A 139 12.18 -14.07 -15.86
CA ARG A 139 13.33 -14.04 -16.80
C ARG A 139 14.37 -15.09 -16.45
N VAL A 140 14.75 -15.20 -15.18
CA VAL A 140 15.72 -16.18 -14.71
C VAL A 140 15.21 -17.60 -14.94
N LEU A 141 13.94 -17.86 -14.66
CA LEU A 141 13.28 -19.16 -14.86
C LEU A 141 13.25 -19.56 -16.33
N THR A 142 12.95 -18.62 -17.22
CA THR A 142 12.91 -18.85 -18.67
C THR A 142 14.29 -19.16 -19.23
N VAL A 143 15.33 -18.46 -18.79
CA VAL A 143 16.72 -18.70 -19.18
C VAL A 143 17.20 -20.05 -18.66
N ALA A 144 16.93 -20.38 -17.41
CA ALA A 144 17.32 -21.64 -16.79
C ALA A 144 16.72 -22.85 -17.49
N ARG A 145 15.45 -22.76 -17.89
CA ARG A 145 14.79 -23.82 -18.66
C ARG A 145 15.49 -24.06 -20.00
N LYS A 146 15.89 -23.00 -20.69
CA LYS A 146 16.60 -23.12 -21.99
C LYS A 146 18.01 -23.69 -21.85
N SER A 147 18.68 -23.38 -20.76
CA SER A 147 20.07 -23.80 -20.52
C SER A 147 20.19 -25.20 -19.92
N GLY A 148 19.07 -25.89 -19.61
CA GLY A 148 19.09 -27.23 -18.99
C GLY A 148 19.63 -27.20 -17.55
N GLY A 149 19.69 -26.02 -16.92
CA GLY A 149 20.14 -25.85 -15.55
C GLY A 149 19.16 -26.44 -14.52
N SER A 150 19.62 -26.61 -13.28
CA SER A 150 18.77 -27.07 -12.20
C SER A 150 17.72 -26.01 -11.84
N LEU A 151 16.51 -26.14 -12.41
CA LEU A 151 15.37 -25.27 -12.14
C LEU A 151 15.05 -25.18 -10.65
N SER A 152 15.15 -26.31 -9.95
CA SER A 152 14.87 -26.36 -8.50
C SER A 152 15.83 -25.49 -7.69
N SER A 153 17.13 -25.48 -8.04
CA SER A 153 18.11 -24.65 -7.33
C SER A 153 17.87 -23.16 -7.55
N ILE A 154 17.43 -22.77 -8.73
CA ILE A 154 17.13 -21.39 -9.09
C ILE A 154 15.87 -20.90 -8.39
N ILE A 155 14.81 -21.71 -8.40
CA ILE A 155 13.57 -21.39 -7.69
C ILE A 155 13.84 -21.25 -6.18
N ARG A 156 14.63 -22.18 -5.60
CA ARG A 156 15.04 -22.09 -4.19
C ARG A 156 15.79 -20.80 -3.89
N HIS A 157 16.84 -20.49 -4.66
CA HIS A 157 17.65 -19.29 -4.42
C HIS A 157 16.80 -18.02 -4.53
N THR A 158 15.83 -17.99 -5.45
CA THR A 158 14.91 -16.85 -5.58
C THR A 158 13.97 -16.76 -4.38
N ALA A 159 13.40 -17.90 -3.95
CA ALA A 159 12.56 -17.94 -2.75
C ALA A 159 13.33 -17.49 -1.49
N ASP A 160 14.59 -17.93 -1.33
CA ASP A 160 15.45 -17.52 -0.21
C ASP A 160 15.75 -16.02 -0.25
N THR A 161 16.03 -15.47 -1.43
CA THR A 161 16.26 -14.03 -1.63
C THR A 161 15.00 -13.22 -1.32
N MET A 162 13.82 -13.70 -1.71
CA MET A 162 12.54 -13.09 -1.39
C MET A 162 12.27 -13.10 0.12
N ASN A 163 12.55 -14.22 0.80
CA ASN A 163 12.43 -14.31 2.25
C ASN A 163 13.29 -13.26 2.95
N LEU A 164 14.55 -13.13 2.55
CA LEU A 164 15.48 -12.16 3.13
C LEU A 164 14.98 -10.72 2.91
N ARG A 165 14.48 -10.39 1.74
CA ARG A 165 13.90 -9.06 1.45
C ARG A 165 12.66 -8.77 2.30
N MET A 166 11.80 -9.78 2.51
CA MET A 166 10.63 -9.63 3.37
C MET A 166 11.03 -9.40 4.84
N GLU A 167 12.05 -10.11 5.33
CA GLU A 167 12.58 -9.93 6.67
C GLU A 167 13.12 -8.51 6.87
N ILE A 168 13.94 -8.01 5.94
CA ILE A 168 14.45 -6.64 5.96
C ILE A 168 13.30 -5.62 5.92
N ASN A 169 12.33 -5.79 5.04
CA ASN A 169 11.18 -4.90 4.95
C ASN A 169 10.34 -4.91 6.23
N SER A 170 10.14 -6.07 6.85
CA SER A 170 9.44 -6.22 8.13
C SER A 170 10.18 -5.50 9.26
N GLU A 171 11.51 -5.59 9.30
CA GLU A 171 12.34 -4.88 10.26
C GLU A 171 12.24 -3.36 10.08
N ILE A 172 12.33 -2.88 8.85
CA ILE A 172 12.13 -1.46 8.50
C ILE A 172 10.73 -1.00 8.93
N GLU A 173 9.68 -1.76 8.64
CA GLU A 173 8.32 -1.41 9.04
C GLU A 173 8.16 -1.34 10.56
N THR A 174 8.82 -2.21 11.30
CA THR A 174 8.81 -2.22 12.77
C THR A 174 9.47 -0.95 13.34
N ILE A 175 10.63 -0.57 12.80
CA ILE A 175 11.34 0.66 13.18
C ILE A 175 10.49 1.90 12.85
N LEU A 176 9.91 1.92 11.65
CA LEU A 176 9.05 3.02 11.20
C LEU A 176 7.74 3.11 11.98
N ALA A 177 7.20 1.99 12.47
CA ALA A 177 5.96 1.98 13.26
C ALA A 177 6.11 2.79 14.55
N GLY A 178 7.26 2.68 15.24
CA GLY A 178 7.59 3.52 16.39
C GLY A 178 7.61 5.01 16.06
N LYS A 179 8.30 5.36 14.97
CA LYS A 179 8.39 6.76 14.51
C LYS A 179 7.05 7.32 14.02
N ARG A 180 6.24 6.50 13.38
CA ARG A 180 4.84 6.89 13.01
C ARG A 180 3.98 7.15 14.24
N GLY A 181 4.19 6.40 15.33
CA GLY A 181 3.52 6.62 16.62
C GLY A 181 3.88 7.99 17.23
N GLU A 182 5.17 8.29 17.35
CA GLU A 182 5.67 9.58 17.82
C GLU A 182 5.11 10.75 16.97
N TRP A 183 5.15 10.60 15.67
CA TRP A 183 4.63 11.62 14.74
C TRP A 183 3.13 11.86 14.91
N ARG A 184 2.32 10.79 15.11
CA ARG A 184 0.87 10.94 15.39
C ARG A 184 0.59 11.73 16.66
N ILE A 185 1.37 11.50 17.71
CA ILE A 185 1.24 12.25 18.97
C ILE A 185 1.56 13.72 18.71
N MET A 186 2.67 14.03 18.04
CA MET A 186 3.05 15.40 17.67
C MET A 186 1.99 16.10 16.83
N LEU A 187 1.25 15.35 16.02
CA LEU A 187 0.18 15.86 15.16
C LEU A 187 -1.10 16.16 15.96
N ILE A 188 -1.39 15.43 17.02
CA ILE A 188 -2.61 15.60 17.82
C ILE A 188 -2.44 16.71 18.89
N VAL A 189 -1.22 16.91 19.38
CA VAL A 189 -0.96 17.86 20.48
C VAL A 189 -1.35 19.31 20.17
N PRO A 190 -0.96 19.95 19.05
CA PRO A 190 -1.34 21.35 18.78
C PRO A 190 -2.85 21.58 18.65
N PRO A 191 -3.62 20.77 17.89
CA PRO A 191 -5.07 20.89 17.90
C PRO A 191 -5.69 20.63 19.27
N GLY A 192 -5.13 19.71 20.06
CA GLY A 192 -5.58 19.41 21.41
C GLY A 192 -5.42 20.61 22.35
N ILE A 193 -4.28 21.29 22.28
CA ILE A 193 -4.04 22.53 23.07
C ILE A 193 -5.01 23.62 22.66
N LEU A 194 -5.24 23.81 21.35
CA LEU A 194 -6.22 24.81 20.88
C LEU A 194 -7.63 24.47 21.36
N CYS A 195 -8.01 23.19 21.37
CA CYS A 195 -9.30 22.74 21.90
C CYS A 195 -9.43 23.05 23.37
N TYR A 196 -8.43 22.72 24.16
CA TYR A 196 -8.39 23.00 25.59
C TYR A 196 -8.50 24.51 25.89
N MET A 197 -7.72 25.33 25.18
CA MET A 197 -7.78 26.79 25.36
C MET A 197 -9.13 27.38 24.94
N ASN A 198 -9.75 26.85 23.91
CA ASN A 198 -11.09 27.31 23.49
C ASN A 198 -12.18 26.98 24.53
N MET A 199 -12.03 25.89 25.27
CA MET A 199 -12.94 25.47 26.32
C MET A 199 -12.71 26.22 27.64
N CYS A 200 -11.44 26.45 28.03
CA CYS A 200 -11.09 27.02 29.33
C CYS A 200 -10.96 28.55 29.32
N SER A 201 -10.65 29.17 28.19
CA SER A 201 -10.32 30.59 28.09
C SER A 201 -10.85 31.22 26.81
N SER A 202 -12.17 31.22 26.64
CA SER A 202 -12.85 31.73 25.45
C SER A 202 -12.59 33.23 25.20
N GLU A 203 -12.29 34.03 26.25
CA GLU A 203 -11.97 35.45 26.11
C GLU A 203 -10.63 35.70 25.37
N TYR A 204 -9.58 34.94 25.71
CA TYR A 204 -8.30 35.02 25.00
C TYR A 204 -8.41 34.59 23.53
N MET A 205 -9.20 33.58 23.26
CA MET A 205 -9.44 33.11 21.92
C MET A 205 -10.25 34.09 21.07
N ASN A 206 -11.18 34.85 21.67
CA ASN A 206 -11.95 35.87 20.94
C ASN A 206 -11.05 36.98 20.38
N ILE A 207 -10.01 37.38 21.08
CA ILE A 207 -9.04 38.36 20.60
C ILE A 207 -8.27 37.83 19.38
N LEU A 208 -7.96 36.54 19.36
CA LEU A 208 -7.27 35.87 18.25
C LEU A 208 -8.15 35.75 16.99
N TYR A 209 -9.47 35.58 17.17
CA TYR A 209 -10.41 35.38 16.04
C TYR A 209 -11.01 36.70 15.49
N THR A 210 -11.10 37.78 16.31
CA THR A 210 -11.79 39.00 15.90
C THR A 210 -10.86 40.11 15.39
N GLY A 211 -9.55 40.05 15.67
CA GLY A 211 -8.55 41.02 15.20
C GLY A 211 -7.87 40.67 13.88
N LEU A 212 -7.53 41.68 13.07
CA LEU A 212 -6.76 41.50 11.84
C LEU A 212 -5.39 40.86 12.14
N THR A 213 -4.75 41.30 13.19
CA THR A 213 -3.47 40.78 13.70
C THR A 213 -3.59 39.31 14.16
N GLY A 214 -4.67 38.97 14.87
CA GLY A 214 -4.92 37.59 15.31
C GLY A 214 -5.14 36.63 14.16
N ARG A 215 -5.88 37.06 13.12
CA ARG A 215 -6.07 36.26 11.91
C ARG A 215 -4.77 36.01 11.13
N LEU A 216 -3.89 37.01 11.08
CA LEU A 216 -2.56 36.87 10.46
C LEU A 216 -1.68 35.84 11.21
N VAL A 217 -1.65 35.92 12.53
CA VAL A 217 -0.90 34.98 13.37
C VAL A 217 -1.45 33.56 13.20
N MET A 218 -2.77 33.39 13.21
CA MET A 218 -3.42 32.09 13.07
C MET A 218 -3.18 31.47 11.68
N THR A 219 -3.20 32.28 10.60
CA THR A 219 -2.86 31.79 9.25
C THR A 219 -1.40 31.41 9.12
N ALA A 220 -0.48 32.18 9.71
CA ALA A 220 0.95 31.87 9.72
C ALA A 220 1.19 30.55 10.50
N ALA A 221 0.60 30.39 11.67
CA ALA A 221 0.70 29.15 12.45
C ALA A 221 0.15 27.93 11.68
N LEU A 222 -0.99 28.09 11.00
CA LEU A 222 -1.58 27.04 10.17
C LEU A 222 -0.68 26.68 8.98
N MET A 223 -0.03 27.64 8.33
CA MET A 223 0.92 27.38 7.25
C MET A 223 2.17 26.61 7.73
N VAL A 224 2.73 27.01 8.88
CA VAL A 224 3.86 26.29 9.48
C VAL A 224 3.46 24.85 9.85
N TYR A 225 2.28 24.68 10.41
CA TYR A 225 1.75 23.37 10.75
C TYR A 225 1.51 22.49 9.50
N ALA A 226 0.95 23.06 8.44
CA ALA A 226 0.76 22.36 7.16
C ALA A 226 2.09 21.98 6.52
N ALA A 227 3.11 22.86 6.58
CA ALA A 227 4.45 22.55 6.09
C ALA A 227 5.12 21.43 6.91
N ALA A 228 4.97 21.44 8.24
CA ALA A 228 5.46 20.36 9.11
C ALA A 228 4.77 19.03 8.82
N LEU A 229 3.45 19.03 8.58
CA LEU A 229 2.69 17.86 8.14
C LEU A 229 3.20 17.30 6.81
N TRP A 230 3.41 18.17 5.83
CA TRP A 230 3.88 17.78 4.51
C TRP A 230 5.29 17.18 4.57
N THR A 231 6.18 17.79 5.33
CA THR A 231 7.56 17.31 5.51
C THR A 231 7.59 15.98 6.26
N GLY A 232 6.84 15.86 7.36
CA GLY A 232 6.74 14.63 8.13
C GLY A 232 6.15 13.47 7.31
N HIS A 233 5.14 13.75 6.51
CA HIS A 233 4.56 12.76 5.60
C HIS A 233 5.56 12.30 4.53
N LYS A 234 6.33 13.22 3.97
CA LYS A 234 7.35 12.90 2.97
C LYS A 234 8.51 12.05 3.54
N ILE A 235 8.87 12.25 4.80
CA ILE A 235 9.94 11.49 5.47
C ILE A 235 9.46 10.07 5.87
N LEU A 236 8.19 9.93 6.26
CA LEU A 236 7.64 8.64 6.72
C LEU A 236 7.08 7.75 5.59
N ASP A 237 6.98 8.27 4.38
CA ASP A 237 6.42 7.59 3.21
C ASP A 237 7.52 7.07 2.25
N ILE A 238 8.77 6.96 2.76
CA ILE A 238 9.92 6.37 2.04
C ILE A 238 9.83 4.85 2.01
#